data_38df645253aa5eadd16a12c61b1e88f6
#
_entry.id   38df645253aa5eadd16a12c61b1e88f6
#
_cell.length_a   1.000
_cell.length_b   1.000
_cell.length_c   1.000
_cell.angle_alpha   90.00
_cell.angle_beta   90.00
_cell.angle_gamma   90.00
#
_symmetry.space_group_name_H-M   'P 1'
#
loop_
_entity.id
_entity.type
_entity.pdbx_description
1 polymer ?
#
loop_
_entity_poly.entity_id
_entity_poly.type
_entity_poly.pdbx_seq_one_letter_code
_entity_poly.pdbx_strand_id
1 'polypeptide(L)'
;MSFSDPIADMLTRIRNANAAKHDTVDVPASKMKIAIADILVDEGYLAKYELVDNGSFKDMHITLKYGADKNEKIITGLKRISKPGLRVYVNKDELPRVLGGLGIAILSTNKGVITDKEARKLQVGGEVLAFVW
;
A
#
# COMPACT_ATOMS: atom_id res chain seq x y z
N MET A 1 -20.89 4.48 -16.27
CA MET A 1 -20.31 5.15 -15.08
C MET A 1 -18.96 4.50 -14.75
N SER A 2 -17.95 5.28 -14.58
CA SER A 2 -16.65 4.77 -14.15
C SER A 2 -16.49 4.99 -12.64
N PHE A 3 -15.87 4.04 -11.97
CA PHE A 3 -15.52 4.16 -10.57
C PHE A 3 -14.06 4.57 -10.47
N SER A 4 -13.79 5.63 -9.70
CA SER A 4 -12.42 5.98 -9.40
C SER A 4 -11.92 5.12 -8.24
N ASP A 5 -10.67 4.69 -8.34
CA ASP A 5 -10.00 3.93 -7.28
C ASP A 5 -8.63 4.57 -7.01
N PRO A 6 -8.59 5.58 -6.12
CA PRO A 6 -7.35 6.28 -5.80
C PRO A 6 -6.27 5.35 -5.25
N ILE A 7 -6.64 4.30 -4.52
CA ILE A 7 -5.68 3.33 -3.99
C ILE A 7 -5.06 2.54 -5.14
N ALA A 8 -5.88 2.04 -6.07
CA ALA A 8 -5.37 1.33 -7.24
C ALA A 8 -4.45 2.21 -8.08
N ASP A 9 -4.80 3.49 -8.24
CA ASP A 9 -3.96 4.46 -8.96
C ASP A 9 -2.60 4.60 -8.27
N MET A 10 -2.58 4.75 -6.94
CA MET A 10 -1.34 4.84 -6.17
C MET A 10 -0.47 3.59 -6.36
N LEU A 11 -1.06 2.40 -6.21
CA LEU A 11 -0.33 1.14 -6.37
C LEU A 11 0.22 0.99 -7.79
N THR A 12 -0.55 1.40 -8.79
CA THR A 12 -0.13 1.35 -10.19
C THR A 12 1.04 2.29 -10.45
N ARG A 13 0.98 3.52 -9.91
CA ARG A 13 2.09 4.47 -10.05
C ARG A 13 3.37 3.95 -9.42
N ILE A 14 3.28 3.37 -8.22
CA ILE A 14 4.44 2.76 -7.55
C ILE A 14 4.97 1.58 -8.36
N ARG A 15 4.09 0.71 -8.84
CA ARG A 15 4.47 -0.46 -9.67
C ARG A 15 5.19 -0.03 -10.93
N ASN A 16 4.64 0.95 -11.65
CA ASN A 16 5.23 1.43 -12.91
C ASN A 16 6.58 2.11 -12.68
N ALA A 17 6.70 2.93 -11.64
CA ALA A 17 7.95 3.60 -11.28
C ALA A 17 9.02 2.57 -10.89
N ASN A 18 8.63 1.54 -10.15
CA ASN A 18 9.51 0.45 -9.75
C ASN A 18 10.00 -0.36 -10.97
N ALA A 19 9.10 -0.64 -11.91
CA ALA A 19 9.45 -1.36 -13.14
C ALA A 19 10.39 -0.55 -14.02
N ALA A 20 10.21 0.78 -14.07
CA ALA A 20 11.05 1.69 -14.82
C ALA A 20 12.35 2.08 -14.07
N LYS A 21 12.52 1.58 -12.86
CA LYS A 21 13.70 1.83 -12.00
C LYS A 21 13.87 3.32 -11.67
N HIS A 22 12.76 4.03 -11.49
CA HIS A 22 12.78 5.41 -11.04
C HIS A 22 13.16 5.48 -9.56
N ASP A 23 13.80 6.58 -9.16
CA ASP A 23 14.13 6.81 -7.75
C ASP A 23 12.91 7.25 -6.95
N THR A 24 12.01 8.02 -7.57
CA THR A 24 10.87 8.63 -6.89
C THR A 24 9.61 8.55 -7.76
N VAL A 25 8.47 8.73 -7.10
CA VAL A 25 7.18 8.85 -7.78
C VAL A 25 6.27 9.77 -6.97
N ASP A 26 5.48 10.58 -7.67
CA ASP A 26 4.52 11.50 -7.05
C ASP A 26 3.11 10.94 -7.14
N VAL A 27 2.39 11.03 -6.03
CA VAL A 27 1.01 10.56 -5.92
C VAL A 27 0.20 11.61 -5.16
N PRO A 28 -1.01 11.94 -5.61
CA PRO A 28 -1.86 12.84 -4.81
C PRO A 28 -2.09 12.26 -3.42
N ALA A 29 -1.99 13.11 -2.39
CA ALA A 29 -2.10 12.68 -1.01
C ALA A 29 -3.56 12.56 -0.57
N SER A 30 -3.83 11.62 0.33
CA SER A 30 -5.08 11.50 1.08
C SER A 30 -4.77 10.77 2.38
N LYS A 31 -5.67 10.85 3.35
CA LYS A 31 -5.47 10.17 4.63
C LYS A 31 -5.22 8.67 4.44
N MET A 32 -6.02 8.04 3.58
CA MET A 32 -5.91 6.60 3.32
C MET A 32 -4.58 6.27 2.65
N LYS A 33 -4.18 7.05 1.63
CA LYS A 33 -2.92 6.81 0.92
C LYS A 33 -1.71 7.05 1.81
N ILE A 34 -1.77 8.06 2.68
CA ILE A 34 -0.70 8.33 3.65
C ILE A 34 -0.57 7.15 4.61
N ALA A 35 -1.69 6.61 5.10
CA ALA A 35 -1.67 5.45 5.99
C ALA A 35 -1.05 4.23 5.30
N ILE A 36 -1.36 4.00 4.03
CA ILE A 36 -0.77 2.92 3.25
C ILE A 36 0.74 3.15 3.06
N ALA A 37 1.14 4.38 2.74
CA ALA A 37 2.56 4.71 2.58
C ALA A 37 3.34 4.50 3.88
N ASP A 38 2.76 4.86 5.03
CA ASP A 38 3.39 4.62 6.33
C ASP A 38 3.66 3.13 6.55
N ILE A 39 2.69 2.28 6.22
CA ILE A 39 2.86 0.82 6.33
C ILE A 39 3.98 0.34 5.40
N LEU A 40 4.00 0.81 4.15
CA LEU A 40 5.00 0.37 3.19
C LEU A 40 6.41 0.80 3.61
N VAL A 41 6.56 1.97 4.22
CA VAL A 41 7.84 2.41 4.77
C VAL A 41 8.23 1.56 5.98
N ASP A 42 7.31 1.37 6.93
CA ASP A 42 7.56 0.59 8.15
C ASP A 42 7.92 -0.85 7.84
N GLU A 43 7.30 -1.44 6.83
CA GLU A 43 7.57 -2.83 6.43
C GLU A 43 8.77 -2.97 5.50
N GLY A 44 9.43 -1.85 5.17
CA GLY A 44 10.66 -1.87 4.39
C GLY A 44 10.47 -1.96 2.88
N TYR A 45 9.27 -1.70 2.37
CA TYR A 45 9.01 -1.73 0.92
C TYR A 45 9.32 -0.41 0.24
N LEU A 46 9.21 0.71 0.96
CA LEU A 46 9.57 2.04 0.47
C LEU A 46 10.63 2.65 1.39
N ALA A 47 11.45 3.56 0.85
CA ALA A 47 12.47 4.22 1.65
C ALA A 47 11.85 5.30 2.55
N LYS A 48 11.07 6.20 1.96
CA LYS A 48 10.42 7.30 2.67
C LYS A 48 9.39 7.98 1.78
N TYR A 49 8.63 8.90 2.34
CA TYR A 49 7.82 9.83 1.56
C TYR A 49 7.83 11.19 2.23
N GLU A 50 7.50 12.23 1.45
CA GLU A 50 7.35 13.60 1.93
C GLU A 50 6.04 14.15 1.38
N LEU A 51 5.39 15.02 2.17
CA LEU A 51 4.22 15.75 1.71
C LEU A 51 4.68 17.08 1.13
N VAL A 52 4.26 17.36 -0.10
CA VAL A 52 4.64 18.58 -0.82
C VAL A 52 3.38 19.34 -1.19
N ASP A 53 3.35 20.63 -0.86
CA ASP A 53 2.23 21.49 -1.25
C ASP A 53 2.27 21.72 -2.75
N ASN A 54 1.11 21.52 -3.40
CA ASN A 54 0.93 21.73 -4.82
C ASN A 54 -0.33 22.58 -5.03
N GLY A 55 -0.25 23.86 -4.64
CA GLY A 55 -1.40 24.76 -4.67
C GLY A 55 -2.44 24.39 -3.63
N SER A 56 -3.65 24.03 -4.09
CA SER A 56 -4.75 23.64 -3.20
C SER A 56 -4.63 22.23 -2.68
N PHE A 57 -3.68 21.43 -3.19
CA PHE A 57 -3.55 20.02 -2.90
C PHE A 57 -2.18 19.71 -2.31
N LYS A 58 -2.08 18.54 -1.69
CA LYS A 58 -0.79 18.00 -1.29
C LYS A 58 -0.52 16.74 -2.10
N ASP A 59 0.73 16.62 -2.55
CA ASP A 59 1.22 15.41 -3.18
C ASP A 59 2.14 14.67 -2.20
N MET A 60 2.18 13.34 -2.33
CA MET A 60 3.21 12.54 -1.69
C MET A 60 4.35 12.34 -2.67
N HIS A 61 5.53 12.78 -2.30
CA HIS A 61 6.76 12.51 -3.04
C HIS A 61 7.38 11.27 -2.41
N ILE A 62 7.22 10.12 -3.07
CA ILE A 62 7.62 8.83 -2.54
C ILE A 62 8.98 8.46 -3.08
N THR A 63 9.91 8.09 -2.21
CA THR A 63 11.21 7.56 -2.58
C THR A 63 11.17 6.04 -2.56
N LEU A 64 11.43 5.44 -3.70
CA LEU A 64 11.43 4.00 -3.87
C LEU A 64 12.68 3.38 -3.25
N LYS A 65 12.61 2.09 -2.97
CA LYS A 65 13.70 1.35 -2.36
C LYS A 65 14.14 0.21 -3.27
N TYR A 66 15.46 0.06 -3.40
CA TYR A 66 16.05 -1.01 -4.18
C TYR A 66 17.09 -1.74 -3.32
N GLY A 67 17.55 -2.91 -3.78
CA GLY A 67 18.62 -3.64 -3.12
C GLY A 67 20.00 -3.04 -3.41
N ALA A 68 21.00 -3.89 -3.59
CA ALA A 68 22.38 -3.44 -3.85
C ALA A 68 22.48 -2.60 -5.12
N ASP A 69 21.62 -2.86 -6.10
CA ASP A 69 21.47 -2.04 -7.31
C ASP A 69 19.99 -1.97 -7.72
N LYS A 70 19.71 -1.17 -8.74
CA LYS A 70 18.31 -0.97 -9.18
C LYS A 70 17.69 -2.20 -9.85
N ASN A 71 18.44 -3.25 -10.10
CA ASN A 71 17.92 -4.50 -10.61
C ASN A 71 17.34 -5.37 -9.49
N GLU A 72 17.69 -5.08 -8.23
CA GLU A 72 17.15 -5.78 -7.07
C GLU A 72 15.93 -5.05 -6.54
N LYS A 73 14.77 -5.38 -7.06
CA LYS A 73 13.52 -4.79 -6.61
C LYS A 73 13.14 -5.31 -5.22
N ILE A 74 12.80 -4.41 -4.31
CA ILE A 74 12.28 -4.78 -2.99
C ILE A 74 10.81 -5.19 -3.11
N ILE A 75 10.01 -4.45 -3.91
CA ILE A 75 8.63 -4.80 -4.16
C ILE A 75 8.56 -5.74 -5.36
N THR A 76 8.07 -6.96 -5.15
CA THR A 76 7.87 -7.94 -6.21
C THR A 76 6.45 -7.83 -6.76
N GLY A 77 5.46 -7.60 -5.90
CA GLY A 77 4.08 -7.48 -6.33
C GLY A 77 3.27 -6.52 -5.45
N LEU A 78 2.31 -5.86 -6.08
CA LEU A 78 1.32 -5.00 -5.46
C LEU A 78 -0.02 -5.35 -6.09
N LYS A 79 -0.96 -5.84 -5.28
CA LYS A 79 -2.27 -6.25 -5.80
C LYS A 79 -3.39 -5.58 -5.05
N ARG A 80 -4.25 -4.85 -5.75
CA ARG A 80 -5.48 -4.29 -5.20
C ARG A 80 -6.48 -5.43 -4.99
N ILE A 81 -7.03 -5.56 -3.79
CA ILE A 81 -7.97 -6.64 -3.45
C ILE A 81 -9.40 -6.10 -3.42
N SER A 82 -9.74 -5.26 -2.45
CA SER A 82 -11.06 -4.64 -2.37
C SER A 82 -11.14 -3.50 -3.36
N LYS A 83 -12.23 -3.40 -4.11
CA LYS A 83 -12.41 -2.39 -5.16
C LYS A 83 -13.75 -1.69 -4.96
N PRO A 84 -13.91 -0.45 -5.44
CA PRO A 84 -15.19 0.26 -5.29
C PRO A 84 -16.42 -0.54 -5.75
N GLY A 85 -16.29 -1.32 -6.82
CA GLY A 85 -17.37 -2.14 -7.34
C GLY A 85 -17.46 -3.53 -6.74
N LEU A 86 -16.48 -3.93 -5.93
CA LEU A 86 -16.43 -5.28 -5.32
C LEU A 86 -15.61 -5.22 -4.04
N ARG A 87 -16.26 -4.90 -2.93
CA ARG A 87 -15.60 -4.81 -1.62
C ARG A 87 -15.32 -6.19 -1.05
N VAL A 88 -14.16 -6.35 -0.43
CA VAL A 88 -13.72 -7.61 0.18
C VAL A 88 -13.47 -7.38 1.66
N TYR A 89 -14.23 -8.08 2.50
CA TYR A 89 -14.13 -8.01 3.96
C TYR A 89 -13.79 -9.38 4.52
N VAL A 90 -13.02 -9.39 5.60
CA VAL A 90 -12.70 -10.63 6.32
C VAL A 90 -12.89 -10.40 7.80
N ASN A 91 -13.24 -11.46 8.53
CA ASN A 91 -13.27 -11.41 9.98
C ASN A 91 -11.89 -11.80 10.55
N LYS A 92 -11.74 -11.66 11.86
CA LYS A 92 -10.46 -11.91 12.53
C LYS A 92 -9.94 -13.34 12.39
N ASP A 93 -10.82 -14.30 12.13
CA ASP A 93 -10.44 -15.72 12.01
C ASP A 93 -10.03 -16.08 10.59
N GLU A 94 -10.27 -15.18 9.63
CA GLU A 94 -10.04 -15.44 8.21
C GLU A 94 -9.04 -14.46 7.60
N LEU A 95 -8.16 -13.89 8.41
CA LEU A 95 -7.16 -12.93 7.93
C LEU A 95 -6.20 -13.60 6.94
N PRO A 96 -6.00 -12.99 5.76
CA PRO A 96 -5.16 -13.59 4.73
C PRO A 96 -3.68 -13.57 5.13
N ARG A 97 -2.93 -14.54 4.62
CA ARG A 97 -1.47 -14.54 4.68
C ARG A 97 -0.95 -14.44 3.25
N VAL A 98 -0.02 -13.55 3.03
CA VAL A 98 0.58 -13.33 1.71
C VAL A 98 1.91 -14.06 1.66
N LEU A 99 2.05 -15.00 0.72
CA LEU A 99 3.25 -15.83 0.59
C LEU A 99 3.70 -16.46 1.91
N GLY A 100 2.75 -17.07 2.63
CA GLY A 100 3.06 -17.74 3.91
C GLY A 100 3.57 -16.81 5.00
N GLY A 101 3.31 -15.52 4.89
CA GLY A 101 3.76 -14.52 5.87
C GLY A 101 4.98 -13.73 5.44
N LEU A 102 5.56 -14.01 4.28
CA LEU A 102 6.69 -13.22 3.75
C LEU A 102 6.24 -11.86 3.24
N GLY A 103 5.01 -11.78 2.70
CA GLY A 103 4.41 -10.51 2.31
C GLY A 103 3.44 -10.02 3.37
N ILE A 104 2.70 -8.97 3.04
CA ILE A 104 1.71 -8.38 3.92
C ILE A 104 0.38 -8.18 3.21
N ALA A 105 -0.71 -8.23 3.98
CA ALA A 105 -1.99 -7.68 3.55
C ALA A 105 -2.21 -6.37 4.30
N ILE A 106 -2.74 -5.37 3.62
CA ILE A 106 -3.08 -4.09 4.22
C ILE A 106 -4.59 -4.05 4.38
N LEU A 107 -5.06 -3.83 5.62
CA LEU A 107 -6.47 -3.83 5.95
C LEU A 107 -6.90 -2.50 6.55
N SER A 108 -8.14 -2.11 6.23
CA SER A 108 -8.82 -1.00 6.90
C SER A 108 -9.74 -1.60 7.97
N THR A 109 -9.44 -1.29 9.24
CA THR A 109 -10.14 -1.86 10.40
C THR A 109 -10.66 -0.75 11.30
N ASN A 110 -11.42 -1.12 12.33
CA ASN A 110 -11.84 -0.16 13.36
C ASN A 110 -10.67 0.35 14.23
N LYS A 111 -9.51 -0.26 14.10
CA LYS A 111 -8.27 0.18 14.76
C LYS A 111 -7.35 0.95 13.81
N GLY A 112 -7.86 1.29 12.62
CA GLY A 112 -7.10 2.01 11.60
C GLY A 112 -6.65 1.13 10.46
N VAL A 113 -5.81 1.69 9.60
CA VAL A 113 -5.21 0.97 8.48
C VAL A 113 -3.95 0.27 8.99
N ILE A 114 -3.97 -1.06 8.98
CA ILE A 114 -2.93 -1.89 9.60
C ILE A 114 -2.62 -3.10 8.72
N THR A 115 -1.54 -3.82 9.06
CA THR A 115 -1.20 -5.06 8.38
C THR A 115 -2.02 -6.23 8.93
N ASP A 116 -2.03 -7.34 8.20
CA ASP A 116 -2.65 -8.57 8.66
C ASP A 116 -2.01 -9.07 9.96
N LYS A 117 -0.71 -8.89 10.13
CA LYS A 117 0.01 -9.29 11.34
C LYS A 117 -0.49 -8.51 12.55
N GLU A 118 -0.64 -7.20 12.40
CA GLU A 118 -1.16 -6.34 13.47
C GLU A 118 -2.63 -6.66 13.75
N ALA A 119 -3.41 -6.92 12.70
CA ALA A 119 -4.82 -7.29 12.85
C ALA A 119 -4.98 -8.59 13.65
N ARG A 120 -4.09 -9.57 13.45
CA ARG A 120 -4.09 -10.81 14.24
C ARG A 120 -3.80 -10.53 15.71
N LYS A 121 -2.83 -9.66 15.99
CA LYS A 121 -2.51 -9.26 17.36
C LYS A 121 -3.69 -8.59 18.04
N LEU A 122 -4.37 -7.69 17.35
CA LEU A 122 -5.49 -6.93 17.87
C LEU A 122 -6.81 -7.70 17.82
N GLN A 123 -6.82 -8.87 17.16
CA GLN A 123 -8.01 -9.71 16.97
C GLN A 123 -9.15 -8.94 16.30
N VAL A 124 -8.85 -8.27 15.21
CA VAL A 124 -9.83 -7.51 14.41
C VAL A 124 -9.79 -7.96 12.96
N GLY A 125 -10.93 -7.87 12.29
CA GLY A 125 -11.05 -8.01 10.85
C GLY A 125 -11.33 -6.66 10.21
N GLY A 126 -11.52 -6.65 8.91
CA GLY A 126 -11.81 -5.42 8.19
C GLY A 126 -11.82 -5.61 6.69
N GLU A 127 -11.71 -4.50 5.99
CA GLU A 127 -11.63 -4.49 4.53
C GLU A 127 -10.21 -4.77 4.08
N VAL A 128 -10.04 -5.75 3.21
CA VAL A 128 -8.72 -6.10 2.66
C VAL A 128 -8.42 -5.18 1.49
N LEU A 129 -7.54 -4.20 1.69
CA LEU A 129 -7.24 -3.18 0.69
C LEU A 129 -6.31 -3.69 -0.40
N ALA A 130 -5.22 -4.35 -0.01
CA ALA A 130 -4.17 -4.74 -0.94
C ALA A 130 -3.27 -5.83 -0.37
N PHE A 131 -2.60 -6.55 -1.25
CA PHE A 131 -1.50 -7.44 -0.91
C PHE A 131 -0.20 -6.85 -1.46
N VAL A 132 0.89 -6.99 -0.70
CA VAL A 132 2.22 -6.53 -1.07
C VAL A 132 3.23 -7.62 -0.74
N TRP A 133 4.13 -7.87 -1.67
CA TRP A 133 5.22 -8.84 -1.44
C TRP A 133 6.46 -8.52 -2.27
#